data_3c6c0e0793f4526e59b0420f6a211f2e
#
_entry.id   3c6c0e0793f4526e59b0420f6a211f2e
#
_cell.length_a   1.000
_cell.length_b   1.000
_cell.length_c   1.000
_cell.angle_alpha   90.00
_cell.angle_beta   90.00
_cell.angle_gamma   90.00
#
_symmetry.space_group_name_H-M   'P 1'
#
loop_
_entity.id
_entity.type
_entity.pdbx_description
1 polymer ?
#
loop_
_entity_poly.entity_id
_entity_poly.type
_entity_poly.pdbx_seq_one_letter_code
_entity_poly.pdbx_strand_id
1 'polypeptide(L)'
;MSHRTKEELAKQADEIWSGIAGRVLTPKERMAIPSQEMPTQEPEVRCRNMLEVATGFTEAQARVEASRCLQCKNAPCIKDCPVAINIPEFIAEVAAGNFDAAASVILRTSILPAICG
;
A
#
# COMPACT_ATOMS: atom_id res chain seq x y z
N MET A 1 -0.86 23.92 3.68
CA MET A 1 -1.20 22.54 4.06
C MET A 1 -0.44 22.17 5.32
N SER A 2 -1.09 21.63 6.32
CA SER A 2 -0.39 21.11 7.49
C SER A 2 0.17 19.72 7.14
N HIS A 3 1.43 19.50 7.48
CA HIS A 3 2.06 18.18 7.36
C HIS A 3 1.48 17.25 8.44
N ARG A 4 0.98 16.08 8.04
CA ARG A 4 0.49 15.06 8.98
C ARG A 4 1.63 14.14 9.41
N THR A 5 1.72 13.89 10.71
CA THR A 5 2.76 13.02 11.23
C THR A 5 2.48 11.55 10.92
N LYS A 6 3.53 10.71 10.97
CA LYS A 6 3.40 9.26 10.77
C LYS A 6 2.44 8.63 11.78
N GLU A 7 2.45 9.11 13.02
CA GLU A 7 1.59 8.63 14.10
C GLU A 7 0.10 8.94 13.84
N GLU A 8 -0.18 10.16 13.35
CA GLU A 8 -1.55 10.55 12.97
C GLU A 8 -2.09 9.72 11.82
N LEU A 9 -1.26 9.49 10.79
CA LEU A 9 -1.62 8.67 9.66
C LEU A 9 -1.81 7.19 10.06
N ALA A 10 -0.95 6.67 10.93
CA ALA A 10 -1.06 5.32 11.46
C ALA A 10 -2.35 5.12 12.25
N LYS A 11 -2.68 6.06 13.12
CA LYS A 11 -3.92 6.02 13.92
C LYS A 11 -5.17 6.03 13.04
N GLN A 12 -5.20 6.89 12.03
CA GLN A 12 -6.30 6.94 11.08
C GLN A 12 -6.46 5.62 10.31
N ALA A 13 -5.33 5.03 9.90
CA ALA A 13 -5.35 3.73 9.23
C ALA A 13 -5.83 2.60 10.16
N ASP A 14 -5.43 2.59 11.42
CA ASP A 14 -5.90 1.62 12.41
C ASP A 14 -7.42 1.70 12.62
N GLU A 15 -7.98 2.92 12.67
CA GLU A 15 -9.42 3.14 12.78
C GLU A 15 -10.16 2.58 11.56
N ILE A 16 -9.68 2.86 10.35
CA ILE A 16 -10.26 2.34 9.10
C ILE A 16 -10.13 0.82 9.07
N TRP A 17 -8.97 0.28 9.40
CA TRP A 17 -8.72 -1.15 9.40
C TRP A 17 -9.65 -1.89 10.37
N SER A 18 -9.87 -1.35 11.54
CA SER A 18 -10.80 -1.93 12.54
C SER A 18 -12.23 -2.06 11.99
N GLY A 19 -12.64 -1.16 11.10
CA GLY A 19 -13.95 -1.20 10.46
C GLY A 19 -14.08 -2.22 9.33
N ILE A 20 -12.98 -2.63 8.70
CA ILE A 20 -12.98 -3.51 7.51
C ILE A 20 -12.33 -4.87 7.75
N ALA A 21 -11.58 -5.03 8.83
CA ALA A 21 -10.87 -6.27 9.14
C ALA A 21 -11.82 -7.47 9.26
N GLY A 22 -11.46 -8.59 8.62
CA GLY A 22 -12.22 -9.82 8.68
C GLY A 22 -13.53 -9.83 7.89
N ARG A 23 -13.84 -8.76 7.14
CA ARG A 23 -15.03 -8.65 6.30
C ARG A 23 -14.72 -8.92 4.84
N VAL A 24 -15.66 -9.56 4.15
CA VAL A 24 -15.62 -9.62 2.70
C VAL A 24 -16.22 -8.32 2.16
N LEU A 25 -15.39 -7.52 1.51
CA LEU A 25 -15.78 -6.22 0.98
C LEU A 25 -16.36 -6.33 -0.43
N THR A 26 -17.48 -5.63 -0.66
CA THR A 26 -18.03 -5.47 -2.01
C THR A 26 -17.15 -4.49 -2.81
N PRO A 27 -17.19 -4.52 -4.17
CA PRO A 27 -16.46 -3.54 -4.97
C PRO A 27 -16.78 -2.08 -4.61
N LYS A 28 -18.03 -1.80 -4.27
CA LYS A 28 -18.46 -0.46 -3.85
C LYS A 28 -17.81 -0.04 -2.53
N GLU A 29 -17.75 -0.94 -1.56
CA GLU A 29 -17.07 -0.69 -0.28
C GLU A 29 -15.58 -0.48 -0.46
N ARG A 30 -14.93 -1.24 -1.34
CA ARG A 30 -13.51 -1.06 -1.68
C ARG A 30 -13.22 0.30 -2.29
N MET A 31 -14.09 0.77 -3.18
CA MET A 31 -13.96 2.09 -3.79
C MET A 31 -14.23 3.24 -2.81
N ALA A 32 -14.99 2.99 -1.75
CA ALA A 32 -15.29 3.98 -0.71
C ALA A 32 -14.13 4.17 0.29
N ILE A 33 -13.17 3.25 0.35
CA ILE A 33 -12.00 3.37 1.25
C ILE A 33 -11.13 4.53 0.76
N PRO A 34 -10.79 5.51 1.63
CA PRO A 34 -9.93 6.63 1.24
C PRO A 34 -8.50 6.15 0.97
N SER A 35 -7.83 6.79 -0.01
CA SER A 35 -6.42 6.51 -0.28
C SER A 35 -5.56 6.90 0.91
N GLN A 36 -4.53 6.10 1.16
CA GLN A 36 -3.60 6.38 2.26
C GLN A 36 -2.52 7.37 1.81
N GLU A 37 -2.22 8.33 2.68
CA GLU A 37 -1.12 9.27 2.46
C GLU A 37 0.20 8.66 2.91
N MET A 38 1.22 8.77 2.05
CA MET A 38 2.55 8.28 2.37
C MET A 38 3.18 9.13 3.48
N PRO A 39 3.58 8.51 4.62
CA PRO A 39 4.33 9.23 5.65
C PRO A 39 5.66 9.73 5.10
N THR A 40 5.98 10.99 5.41
CA THR A 40 7.22 11.63 4.98
C THR A 40 7.89 12.32 6.15
N GLN A 41 9.20 12.60 6.01
CA GLN A 41 9.93 13.42 6.98
C GLN A 41 9.33 14.84 7.02
N GLU A 42 9.38 15.47 8.22
CA GLU A 42 9.02 16.86 8.39
C GLU A 42 9.80 17.76 7.42
N PRO A 43 9.14 18.76 6.77
CA PRO A 43 9.80 19.61 5.78
C PRO A 43 11.09 20.29 6.26
N GLU A 44 11.10 20.76 7.51
CA GLU A 44 12.28 21.41 8.10
C GLU A 44 13.42 20.46 8.43
N VAL A 45 13.09 19.18 8.66
CA VAL A 45 14.08 18.12 8.94
C VAL A 45 14.68 17.59 7.64
N ARG A 46 13.81 17.29 6.64
CA ARG A 46 14.25 16.67 5.39
C ARG A 46 15.17 17.56 4.55
N CYS A 47 15.07 18.87 4.66
CA CYS A 47 15.95 19.80 3.93
C CYS A 47 17.39 19.84 4.49
N ARG A 48 17.64 19.20 5.64
CA ARG A 48 18.94 19.21 6.33
C ARG A 48 19.64 17.85 6.34
N ASN A 49 19.11 16.84 5.64
CA ASN A 49 19.72 15.52 5.57
C ASN A 49 19.59 14.95 4.15
N MET A 50 20.27 13.82 3.91
CA MET A 50 20.24 13.09 2.64
C MET A 50 19.48 11.76 2.76
N LEU A 51 18.66 11.61 3.80
CA LEU A 51 17.85 10.41 4.01
C LEU A 51 16.63 10.44 3.10
N GLU A 52 16.06 9.28 2.86
CA GLU A 52 14.83 9.15 2.05
C GLU A 52 13.68 9.94 2.68
N VAL A 53 13.00 10.75 1.88
CA VAL A 53 11.92 11.63 2.36
C VAL A 53 10.70 10.80 2.74
N ALA A 54 10.26 9.87 1.90
CA ALA A 54 9.16 8.96 2.20
C ALA A 54 9.63 7.90 3.23
N THR A 55 8.89 7.76 4.32
CA THR A 55 9.24 6.83 5.40
C THR A 55 8.53 5.49 5.33
N GLY A 56 7.73 5.29 4.26
CA GLY A 56 7.00 4.06 4.02
C GLY A 56 5.68 3.95 4.79
N PHE A 57 4.75 3.16 4.27
CA PHE A 57 3.50 2.86 4.96
C PHE A 57 3.74 2.05 6.23
N THR A 58 2.91 2.28 7.24
CA THR A 58 2.77 1.35 8.36
C THR A 58 2.04 0.08 7.88
N GLU A 59 2.09 -1.00 8.68
CA GLU A 59 1.37 -2.23 8.35
C GLU A 59 -0.12 -1.98 8.13
N ALA A 60 -0.77 -1.23 9.02
CA ALA A 60 -2.19 -0.89 8.90
C ALA A 60 -2.48 -0.10 7.62
N GLN A 61 -1.67 0.90 7.30
CA GLN A 61 -1.81 1.67 6.06
C GLN A 61 -1.66 0.79 4.81
N ALA A 62 -0.67 -0.10 4.79
CA ALA A 62 -0.46 -1.01 3.67
C ALA A 62 -1.66 -1.94 3.45
N ARG A 63 -2.22 -2.49 4.53
CA ARG A 63 -3.39 -3.36 4.47
C ARG A 63 -4.65 -2.63 4.05
N VAL A 64 -4.86 -1.41 4.55
CA VAL A 64 -5.99 -0.55 4.13
C VAL A 64 -5.89 -0.20 2.65
N GLU A 65 -4.72 0.23 2.19
CA GLU A 65 -4.50 0.56 0.78
C GLU A 65 -4.68 -0.67 -0.12
N ALA A 66 -4.16 -1.82 0.29
CA ALA A 66 -4.34 -3.08 -0.45
C ALA A 66 -5.81 -3.51 -0.54
N SER A 67 -6.61 -3.21 0.48
CA SER A 67 -8.04 -3.53 0.50
C SER A 67 -8.86 -2.75 -0.52
N ARG A 68 -8.31 -1.69 -1.09
CA ARG A 68 -8.95 -0.91 -2.16
C ARG A 68 -8.93 -1.63 -3.52
N CYS A 69 -8.07 -2.62 -3.70
CA CYS A 69 -7.96 -3.36 -4.95
C CYS A 69 -9.24 -4.14 -5.25
N LEU A 70 -9.80 -3.97 -6.45
CA LEU A 70 -11.03 -4.63 -6.88
C LEU A 70 -10.86 -6.10 -7.25
N GLN A 71 -9.63 -6.62 -7.29
CA GLN A 71 -9.32 -8.01 -7.68
C GLN A 71 -9.94 -8.39 -9.03
N CYS A 72 -9.72 -7.55 -10.05
CA CYS A 72 -10.29 -7.71 -11.38
C CYS A 72 -9.87 -9.04 -12.01
N LYS A 73 -10.81 -9.76 -12.64
CA LYS A 73 -10.52 -11.01 -13.35
C LYS A 73 -9.54 -10.82 -14.51
N ASN A 74 -9.70 -9.75 -15.28
CA ASN A 74 -8.85 -9.45 -16.45
C ASN A 74 -7.60 -8.66 -16.08
N ALA A 75 -7.52 -8.12 -14.88
CA ALA A 75 -6.38 -7.42 -14.30
C ALA A 75 -5.54 -6.62 -15.33
N PRO A 76 -6.07 -5.52 -15.92
CA PRO A 76 -5.33 -4.75 -16.93
C PRO A 76 -4.00 -4.20 -16.39
N CYS A 77 -3.89 -4.01 -15.09
CA CYS A 77 -2.66 -3.58 -14.42
C CYS A 77 -1.48 -4.54 -14.65
N ILE A 78 -1.73 -5.83 -14.84
CA ILE A 78 -0.68 -6.81 -15.15
C ILE A 78 -0.11 -6.54 -16.55
N LYS A 79 -0.96 -6.24 -17.53
CA LYS A 79 -0.55 -5.93 -18.90
C LYS A 79 0.24 -4.63 -18.99
N ASP A 80 -0.13 -3.65 -18.19
CA ASP A 80 0.52 -2.34 -18.19
C ASP A 80 1.83 -2.33 -17.38
N CYS A 81 2.06 -3.35 -16.56
CA CYS A 81 3.31 -3.47 -15.80
C CYS A 81 4.45 -3.95 -16.72
N PRO A 82 5.57 -3.18 -16.84
CA PRO A 82 6.68 -3.54 -17.72
C PRO A 82 7.33 -4.89 -17.42
N VAL A 83 7.25 -5.33 -16.16
CA VAL A 83 7.82 -6.60 -15.70
C VAL A 83 6.72 -7.64 -15.40
N ALA A 84 5.50 -7.38 -15.81
CA ALA A 84 4.36 -8.31 -15.71
C ALA A 84 4.14 -8.91 -14.31
N ILE A 85 4.23 -8.06 -13.27
CA ILE A 85 3.95 -8.50 -11.90
C ILE A 85 2.47 -8.90 -11.79
N ASN A 86 2.19 -10.01 -11.12
CA ASN A 86 0.82 -10.39 -10.77
C ASN A 86 0.29 -9.51 -9.64
N ILE A 87 -0.13 -8.29 -10.00
CA ILE A 87 -0.52 -7.24 -9.06
C ILE A 87 -1.67 -7.67 -8.16
N PRO A 88 -2.79 -8.24 -8.65
CA PRO A 88 -3.87 -8.69 -7.78
C PRO A 88 -3.42 -9.71 -6.73
N GLU A 89 -2.52 -10.62 -7.09
CA GLU A 89 -2.02 -11.65 -6.19
C GLU A 89 -1.21 -11.05 -5.04
N PHE A 90 -0.20 -10.19 -5.34
CA PHE A 90 0.59 -9.61 -4.26
C PHE A 90 -0.24 -8.64 -3.38
N ILE A 91 -1.18 -7.90 -3.97
CA ILE A 91 -2.07 -7.01 -3.22
C ILE A 91 -2.96 -7.82 -2.27
N ALA A 92 -3.48 -8.98 -2.70
CA ALA A 92 -4.24 -9.86 -1.83
C ALA A 92 -3.42 -10.36 -0.64
N GLU A 93 -2.15 -10.72 -0.86
CA GLU A 93 -1.24 -11.13 0.21
C GLU A 93 -0.94 -9.98 1.19
N VAL A 94 -0.77 -8.76 0.71
CA VAL A 94 -0.60 -7.58 1.57
C VAL A 94 -1.86 -7.35 2.41
N ALA A 95 -3.04 -7.42 1.82
CA ALA A 95 -4.31 -7.25 2.54
C ALA A 95 -4.49 -8.32 3.63
N ALA A 96 -4.03 -9.55 3.38
CA ALA A 96 -4.04 -10.64 4.35
C ALA A 96 -2.96 -10.52 5.44
N GLY A 97 -1.98 -9.62 5.25
CA GLY A 97 -0.86 -9.43 6.17
C GLY A 97 0.33 -10.35 5.91
N ASN A 98 0.34 -11.09 4.80
CA ASN A 98 1.42 -12.00 4.41
C ASN A 98 2.48 -11.27 3.57
N PHE A 99 3.23 -10.38 4.17
CA PHE A 99 4.18 -9.51 3.46
C PHE A 99 5.31 -10.29 2.77
N ASP A 100 5.78 -11.38 3.36
CA ASP A 100 6.81 -12.24 2.75
C ASP A 100 6.28 -12.92 1.49
N ALA A 101 5.04 -13.41 1.51
CA ALA A 101 4.38 -13.98 0.35
C ALA A 101 4.16 -12.93 -0.75
N ALA A 102 3.74 -11.72 -0.38
CA ALA A 102 3.60 -10.60 -1.31
C ALA A 102 4.93 -10.26 -1.99
N ALA A 103 6.02 -10.17 -1.22
CA ALA A 103 7.36 -9.94 -1.76
C ALA A 103 7.79 -11.05 -2.71
N SER A 104 7.50 -12.31 -2.39
CA SER A 104 7.80 -13.46 -3.26
C SER A 104 7.08 -13.38 -4.60
N VAL A 105 5.83 -12.94 -4.62
CA VAL A 105 5.06 -12.72 -5.86
C VAL A 105 5.74 -11.68 -6.75
N ILE A 106 6.15 -10.55 -6.18
CA ILE A 106 6.83 -9.48 -6.91
C ILE A 106 8.17 -9.96 -7.45
N LEU A 107 8.94 -10.68 -6.65
CA LEU A 107 10.28 -11.18 -7.02
C LEU A 107 10.28 -12.26 -8.10
N ARG A 108 9.13 -12.85 -8.44
CA ARG A 108 9.03 -13.80 -9.57
C ARG A 108 9.42 -13.16 -10.90
N THR A 109 9.13 -11.88 -11.09
CA THR A 109 9.32 -11.16 -12.35
C THR A 109 10.16 -9.90 -12.24
N SER A 110 10.39 -9.39 -11.04
CA SER A 110 11.19 -8.19 -10.78
C SER A 110 12.23 -8.44 -9.70
N ILE A 111 13.50 -8.23 -10.04
CA ILE A 111 14.60 -8.34 -9.07
C ILE A 111 14.92 -7.00 -8.38
N LEU A 112 14.33 -5.90 -8.85
CA LEU A 112 14.57 -4.54 -8.34
C LEU A 112 13.23 -3.82 -8.05
N PRO A 113 12.36 -4.38 -7.20
CA PRO A 113 11.03 -3.81 -6.98
C PRO A 113 11.07 -2.40 -6.37
N ALA A 114 12.04 -2.10 -5.53
CA ALA A 114 12.19 -0.78 -4.91
C ALA A 114 12.55 0.33 -5.90
N ILE A 115 13.18 -0.01 -7.02
CA ILE A 115 13.52 0.95 -8.08
C ILE A 115 12.33 1.16 -9.02
N CYS A 116 11.59 0.10 -9.32
CA CYS A 116 10.45 0.13 -10.21
C CYS A 116 9.21 0.77 -9.56
N GLY A 117 9.02 0.51 -8.28
CA GLY A 117 7.90 1.02 -7.50
C GLY A 117 8.16 2.40 -6.98
#